data_3db5494545dff3fdb2d47d9c4080d006
#
_entry.id   3db5494545dff3fdb2d47d9c4080d006
#
_cell.length_a   1.000
_cell.length_b   1.000
_cell.length_c   1.000
_cell.angle_alpha   90.00
_cell.angle_beta   90.00
_cell.angle_gamma   90.00
#
_symmetry.space_group_name_H-M   'P 1'
#
loop_
_entity.id
_entity.type
_entity.pdbx_description
1 polymer ?
#
loop_
_entity_poly.entity_id
_entity_poly.type
_entity_poly.pdbx_seq_one_letter_code
_entity_poly.pdbx_strand_id
1 'polypeptide(L)'
;MKKLGLVVATALAVAAIPAHAGKVLDGIKSKGQIVCGVNTGLAGFSQADSQGNWTGLDVDVCRAIAAAVLNDANKVKWVPLTAQQRFTALQSGEIDILSRNTTWTMSRDASLGVHFTGVTYYDGQGFMAPVKMKVASTKKIAKGTTVCVQTGTTTEKNLTDFSRTNKLDLKPIVFEKQEAATGAYFSGRCALFTTDVSGLASIRSKDAKNPAEHVILPELISKEPLGPSVRRGDDEWFAIVKWVVYGLLEAEEYGLTQANADKMADSTDPVVMRLTGKSEDTGKHLGLDKEWLVRAVKAVGNYGEIFERNVGSKSPLNLPRGSNNLWNKGGLQYAPPIR
;
A
#
# COMPACT_ATOMS: atom_id res chain seq x y z
N MET A 1 50.01 -43.61 47.00
CA MET A 1 48.94 -43.98 46.06
C MET A 1 48.22 -42.70 45.69
N LYS A 2 48.61 -42.05 44.54
CA LYS A 2 48.06 -40.80 44.05
C LYS A 2 46.96 -41.15 43.02
N LYS A 3 45.69 -40.78 43.29
CA LYS A 3 44.59 -40.94 42.33
C LYS A 3 44.58 -39.76 41.36
N LEU A 4 44.83 -40.06 40.10
CA LEU A 4 44.75 -39.10 38.99
C LEU A 4 43.28 -38.99 38.56
N GLY A 5 42.63 -37.85 38.79
CA GLY A 5 41.30 -37.57 38.35
C GLY A 5 41.30 -37.10 36.88
N LEU A 6 40.60 -37.85 36.02
CA LEU A 6 40.42 -37.55 34.61
C LEU A 6 39.25 -36.55 34.47
N VAL A 7 39.55 -35.30 34.06
CA VAL A 7 38.56 -34.29 33.74
C VAL A 7 38.15 -34.45 32.25
N VAL A 8 36.99 -34.96 32.01
CA VAL A 8 36.42 -35.01 30.65
C VAL A 8 35.74 -33.65 30.35
N ALA A 9 36.39 -32.87 29.49
CA ALA A 9 35.82 -31.63 28.97
C ALA A 9 34.83 -31.97 27.83
N THR A 10 33.55 -31.85 28.10
CA THR A 10 32.48 -32.00 27.11
C THR A 10 32.42 -30.69 26.29
N ALA A 11 32.89 -30.71 25.06
CA ALA A 11 32.72 -29.61 24.12
C ALA A 11 31.28 -29.59 23.63
N LEU A 12 30.47 -28.60 24.06
CA LEU A 12 29.18 -28.32 23.46
C LEU A 12 29.44 -27.76 22.04
N ALA A 13 29.20 -28.57 21.04
CA ALA A 13 29.06 -28.10 19.67
C ALA A 13 27.77 -27.29 19.56
N VAL A 14 27.85 -25.97 19.52
CA VAL A 14 26.75 -25.09 19.15
C VAL A 14 26.52 -25.33 17.66
N ALA A 15 25.53 -26.16 17.32
CA ALA A 15 25.05 -26.29 15.97
C ALA A 15 24.49 -24.92 15.56
N ALA A 16 25.17 -24.23 14.63
CA ALA A 16 24.61 -23.06 13.95
C ALA A 16 23.37 -23.53 13.20
N ILE A 17 22.21 -23.18 13.73
CA ILE A 17 20.92 -23.39 13.04
C ILE A 17 21.01 -22.52 11.79
N PRO A 18 20.93 -23.08 10.57
CA PRO A 18 20.88 -22.26 9.37
C PRO A 18 19.68 -21.32 9.51
N ALA A 19 19.90 -20.01 9.28
CA ALA A 19 18.82 -19.06 9.17
C ALA A 19 17.86 -19.61 8.09
N HIS A 20 16.68 -20.03 8.50
CA HIS A 20 15.68 -20.53 7.57
C HIS A 20 15.25 -19.33 6.73
N ALA A 21 15.40 -19.42 5.41
CA ALA A 21 14.71 -18.55 4.47
C ALA A 21 13.26 -18.46 4.88
N GLY A 22 12.66 -17.25 4.88
CA GLY A 22 11.33 -17.03 5.44
C GLY A 22 10.31 -17.95 4.78
N LYS A 23 9.48 -18.60 5.56
CA LYS A 23 8.49 -19.59 5.07
C LYS A 23 7.61 -19.07 3.92
N VAL A 24 7.38 -17.74 3.90
CA VAL A 24 6.57 -17.09 2.86
C VAL A 24 7.35 -17.02 1.56
N LEU A 25 8.62 -16.60 1.58
CA LEU A 25 9.46 -16.53 0.39
C LEU A 25 9.64 -17.89 -0.27
N ASP A 26 9.91 -18.94 0.50
CA ASP A 26 10.05 -20.31 -0.01
C ASP A 26 8.74 -20.80 -0.64
N GLY A 27 7.61 -20.52 0.02
CA GLY A 27 6.30 -20.82 -0.51
C GLY A 27 5.99 -20.10 -1.83
N ILE A 28 6.36 -18.83 -1.96
CA ILE A 28 6.21 -18.05 -3.18
C ILE A 28 7.08 -18.63 -4.29
N LYS A 29 8.36 -18.92 -4.02
CA LYS A 29 9.27 -19.52 -5.00
C LYS A 29 8.77 -20.89 -5.48
N SER A 30 8.28 -21.71 -4.54
CA SER A 30 7.72 -23.03 -4.86
C SER A 30 6.44 -22.96 -5.70
N LYS A 31 5.53 -22.03 -5.39
CA LYS A 31 4.27 -21.83 -6.14
C LYS A 31 4.48 -21.07 -7.44
N GLY A 32 5.61 -20.36 -7.61
CA GLY A 32 5.92 -19.52 -8.74
C GLY A 32 4.99 -18.30 -8.89
N GLN A 33 4.33 -17.87 -7.82
CA GLN A 33 3.45 -16.68 -7.82
C GLN A 33 3.30 -16.09 -6.42
N ILE A 34 3.06 -14.77 -6.36
CA ILE A 34 2.67 -14.04 -5.15
C ILE A 34 1.14 -13.97 -5.09
N VAL A 35 0.55 -14.15 -3.92
CA VAL A 35 -0.88 -13.95 -3.70
C VAL A 35 -1.08 -12.57 -3.06
N CYS A 36 -1.62 -11.62 -3.84
CA CYS A 36 -1.81 -10.23 -3.45
C CYS A 36 -3.27 -9.93 -3.14
N GLY A 37 -3.56 -9.50 -1.90
CA GLY A 37 -4.86 -8.99 -1.50
C GLY A 37 -5.03 -7.53 -1.94
N VAL A 38 -6.09 -7.26 -2.70
CA VAL A 38 -6.37 -5.95 -3.32
C VAL A 38 -7.80 -5.47 -3.00
N ASN A 39 -8.13 -4.22 -3.35
CA ASN A 39 -9.49 -3.71 -3.23
C ASN A 39 -10.41 -4.41 -4.25
N THR A 40 -11.70 -4.48 -3.95
CA THR A 40 -12.74 -5.04 -4.85
C THR A 40 -12.95 -4.22 -6.13
N GLY A 41 -12.48 -2.96 -6.15
CA GLY A 41 -12.54 -2.08 -7.32
C GLY A 41 -12.46 -0.61 -6.94
N LEU A 42 -11.24 -0.06 -6.85
CA LEU A 42 -10.99 1.36 -6.61
C LEU A 42 -10.04 1.89 -7.67
N ALA A 43 -10.56 2.70 -8.60
CA ALA A 43 -9.77 3.26 -9.70
C ALA A 43 -8.55 4.03 -9.17
N GLY A 44 -7.40 3.86 -9.83
CA GLY A 44 -6.12 4.42 -9.42
C GLY A 44 -5.37 3.63 -8.34
N PHE A 45 -6.04 2.78 -7.55
CA PHE A 45 -5.41 1.94 -6.52
C PHE A 45 -5.41 0.46 -6.89
N SER A 46 -6.56 -0.15 -7.04
CA SER A 46 -6.68 -1.51 -7.55
C SER A 46 -8.04 -1.71 -8.22
N GLN A 47 -8.02 -1.99 -9.50
CA GLN A 47 -9.20 -2.22 -10.30
C GLN A 47 -8.91 -3.20 -11.41
N ALA A 48 -9.81 -4.17 -11.62
CA ALA A 48 -9.82 -5.03 -12.80
C ALA A 48 -10.61 -4.37 -13.94
N ASP A 49 -10.15 -4.54 -15.16
CA ASP A 49 -10.95 -4.28 -16.36
C ASP A 49 -11.89 -5.46 -16.68
N SER A 50 -12.66 -5.34 -17.76
CA SER A 50 -13.60 -6.40 -18.21
C SER A 50 -12.91 -7.68 -18.67
N GLN A 51 -11.58 -7.65 -18.91
CA GLN A 51 -10.77 -8.79 -19.31
C GLN A 51 -10.05 -9.43 -18.11
N GLY A 52 -10.22 -8.85 -16.90
CA GLY A 52 -9.56 -9.32 -15.69
C GLY A 52 -8.16 -8.79 -15.48
N ASN A 53 -7.69 -7.83 -16.29
CA ASN A 53 -6.40 -7.17 -16.07
C ASN A 53 -6.51 -6.15 -14.94
N TRP A 54 -5.64 -6.28 -13.95
CA TRP A 54 -5.60 -5.38 -12.81
C TRP A 54 -4.67 -4.19 -13.07
N THR A 55 -5.08 -3.01 -12.61
CA THR A 55 -4.31 -1.76 -12.67
C THR A 55 -4.45 -0.97 -11.39
N GLY A 56 -3.47 -0.12 -11.09
CA GLY A 56 -3.49 0.79 -9.94
C GLY A 56 -2.18 0.79 -9.16
N LEU A 57 -2.03 1.75 -8.26
CA LEU A 57 -0.85 1.95 -7.42
C LEU A 57 -0.57 0.72 -6.55
N ASP A 58 -1.59 0.18 -5.89
CA ASP A 58 -1.48 -1.02 -5.06
C ASP A 58 -1.13 -2.27 -5.88
N VAL A 59 -1.63 -2.33 -7.11
CA VAL A 59 -1.34 -3.40 -8.08
C VAL A 59 0.12 -3.35 -8.53
N ASP A 60 0.62 -2.15 -8.86
CA ASP A 60 2.00 -1.98 -9.31
C ASP A 60 3.01 -2.30 -8.19
N VAL A 61 2.66 -2.06 -6.92
CA VAL A 61 3.48 -2.51 -5.77
C VAL A 61 3.62 -4.04 -5.76
N CYS A 62 2.52 -4.79 -5.93
CA CYS A 62 2.60 -6.26 -5.98
C CYS A 62 3.36 -6.76 -7.21
N ARG A 63 3.22 -6.10 -8.36
CA ARG A 63 4.01 -6.40 -9.57
C ARG A 63 5.49 -6.13 -9.39
N ALA A 64 5.85 -5.03 -8.73
CA ALA A 64 7.25 -4.73 -8.41
C ALA A 64 7.88 -5.83 -7.55
N ILE A 65 7.15 -6.31 -6.54
CA ILE A 65 7.61 -7.38 -5.66
C ILE A 65 7.74 -8.70 -6.45
N ALA A 66 6.76 -9.03 -7.30
CA ALA A 66 6.84 -10.23 -8.14
C ALA A 66 8.03 -10.16 -9.12
N ALA A 67 8.29 -9.01 -9.73
CA ALA A 67 9.47 -8.82 -10.58
C ALA A 67 10.78 -8.97 -9.79
N ALA A 68 10.85 -8.43 -8.58
CA ALA A 68 12.03 -8.54 -7.72
C ALA A 68 12.31 -9.99 -7.30
N VAL A 69 11.27 -10.75 -6.94
CA VAL A 69 11.39 -12.09 -6.32
C VAL A 69 11.36 -13.22 -7.34
N LEU A 70 10.53 -13.09 -8.39
CA LEU A 70 10.23 -14.16 -9.36
C LEU A 70 10.69 -13.83 -10.79
N ASN A 71 11.36 -12.70 -11.01
CA ASN A 71 11.80 -12.20 -12.32
C ASN A 71 10.64 -11.96 -13.33
N ASP A 72 9.40 -11.89 -12.84
CA ASP A 72 8.22 -11.69 -13.69
C ASP A 72 7.12 -10.96 -12.91
N ALA A 73 6.79 -9.75 -13.34
CA ALA A 73 5.74 -8.91 -12.74
C ALA A 73 4.31 -9.48 -12.90
N ASN A 74 4.12 -10.46 -13.80
CA ASN A 74 2.82 -11.08 -14.04
C ASN A 74 2.57 -12.28 -13.12
N LYS A 75 3.55 -12.72 -12.35
CA LYS A 75 3.44 -13.82 -11.39
C LYS A 75 2.72 -13.39 -10.11
N VAL A 76 1.53 -12.80 -10.27
CA VAL A 76 0.67 -12.36 -9.17
C VAL A 76 -0.71 -12.95 -9.32
N LYS A 77 -1.20 -13.60 -8.26
CA LYS A 77 -2.60 -13.98 -8.09
C LYS A 77 -3.30 -12.89 -7.31
N TRP A 78 -4.34 -12.32 -7.88
CA TRP A 78 -5.13 -11.25 -7.26
C TRP A 78 -6.27 -11.82 -6.43
N VAL A 79 -6.43 -11.32 -5.20
CA VAL A 79 -7.53 -11.68 -4.30
C VAL A 79 -8.25 -10.40 -3.88
N PRO A 80 -9.41 -10.08 -4.50
CA PRO A 80 -10.19 -8.91 -4.11
C PRO A 80 -10.86 -9.14 -2.75
N LEU A 81 -10.66 -8.19 -1.83
CA LEU A 81 -11.11 -8.29 -0.43
C LEU A 81 -11.88 -7.05 -0.01
N THR A 82 -12.94 -7.22 0.77
CA THR A 82 -13.60 -6.12 1.47
C THR A 82 -12.71 -5.56 2.58
N ALA A 83 -13.07 -4.40 3.14
CA ALA A 83 -12.32 -3.82 4.25
C ALA A 83 -12.35 -4.71 5.52
N GLN A 84 -13.40 -5.50 5.72
CA GLN A 84 -13.50 -6.43 6.84
C GLN A 84 -12.67 -7.70 6.63
N GLN A 85 -12.63 -8.25 5.42
CA GLN A 85 -11.98 -9.53 5.13
C GLN A 85 -10.45 -9.44 5.10
N ARG A 86 -9.89 -8.27 4.72
CA ARG A 86 -8.47 -8.12 4.37
C ARG A 86 -7.48 -8.61 5.43
N PHE A 87 -7.72 -8.31 6.70
CA PHE A 87 -6.77 -8.70 7.75
C PHE A 87 -6.89 -10.19 8.10
N THR A 88 -8.09 -10.77 8.08
CA THR A 88 -8.29 -12.20 8.28
C THR A 88 -7.62 -13.01 7.16
N ALA A 89 -7.77 -12.59 5.90
CA ALA A 89 -7.11 -13.21 4.76
C ALA A 89 -5.56 -13.16 4.87
N LEU A 90 -5.02 -12.02 5.36
CA LEU A 90 -3.58 -11.90 5.60
C LEU A 90 -3.11 -12.79 6.74
N GLN A 91 -3.82 -12.80 7.86
CA GLN A 91 -3.48 -13.58 9.06
C GLN A 91 -3.54 -15.09 8.80
N SER A 92 -4.56 -15.57 8.06
CA SER A 92 -4.72 -16.98 7.72
C SER A 92 -3.71 -17.52 6.71
N GLY A 93 -3.03 -16.63 5.97
CA GLY A 93 -2.13 -17.00 4.89
C GLY A 93 -2.83 -17.26 3.55
N GLU A 94 -4.08 -16.87 3.41
CA GLU A 94 -4.77 -16.85 2.12
C GLU A 94 -4.07 -15.92 1.13
N ILE A 95 -3.48 -14.82 1.62
CA ILE A 95 -2.66 -13.88 0.85
C ILE A 95 -1.26 -13.76 1.47
N ASP A 96 -0.26 -13.51 0.63
CA ASP A 96 1.13 -13.30 1.05
C ASP A 96 1.41 -11.84 1.41
N ILE A 97 0.70 -10.91 0.76
CA ILE A 97 0.78 -9.46 0.95
C ILE A 97 -0.62 -8.84 0.81
N LEU A 98 -0.91 -7.85 1.64
CA LEU A 98 -2.07 -6.99 1.51
C LEU A 98 -1.62 -5.63 0.97
N SER A 99 -1.92 -5.32 -0.31
CA SER A 99 -1.72 -4.01 -0.95
C SER A 99 -3.09 -3.50 -1.40
N ARG A 100 -3.76 -2.75 -0.50
CA ARG A 100 -5.18 -2.44 -0.61
C ARG A 100 -5.54 -1.14 0.13
N ASN A 101 -5.01 -0.01 -0.30
CA ASN A 101 -5.30 1.29 0.33
C ASN A 101 -5.57 1.16 1.85
N THR A 102 -4.64 0.54 2.57
CA THR A 102 -4.82 0.18 3.98
C THR A 102 -4.06 1.13 4.88
N THR A 103 -4.78 1.85 5.73
CA THR A 103 -4.20 2.81 6.67
C THR A 103 -3.38 2.12 7.74
N TRP A 104 -2.13 2.54 7.90
CA TRP A 104 -1.26 2.16 9.00
C TRP A 104 -1.74 2.85 10.29
N THR A 105 -2.18 2.06 11.25
CA THR A 105 -2.54 2.55 12.59
C THR A 105 -1.88 1.70 13.66
N MET A 106 -1.67 2.29 14.84
CA MET A 106 -1.09 1.57 15.98
C MET A 106 -1.87 0.29 16.30
N SER A 107 -3.22 0.36 16.32
CA SER A 107 -4.04 -0.83 16.64
C SER A 107 -3.92 -1.94 15.60
N ARG A 108 -3.84 -1.60 14.30
CA ARG A 108 -3.65 -2.58 13.24
C ARG A 108 -2.27 -3.22 13.31
N ASP A 109 -1.24 -2.40 13.46
CA ASP A 109 0.14 -2.85 13.52
C ASP A 109 0.42 -3.63 14.81
N ALA A 110 0.02 -3.11 15.97
CA ALA A 110 0.33 -3.72 17.26
C ALA A 110 -0.55 -4.94 17.60
N SER A 111 -1.83 -4.94 17.20
CA SER A 111 -2.82 -5.91 17.72
C SER A 111 -3.24 -6.99 16.73
N LEU A 112 -3.07 -6.76 15.40
CA LEU A 112 -3.56 -7.71 14.39
C LEU A 112 -2.50 -8.70 13.89
N GLY A 113 -1.29 -8.73 14.48
CA GLY A 113 -0.24 -9.65 14.04
C GLY A 113 0.24 -9.40 12.61
N VAL A 114 0.23 -8.14 12.18
CA VAL A 114 0.71 -7.71 10.86
C VAL A 114 1.81 -6.67 11.00
N HIS A 115 2.62 -6.48 9.96
CA HIS A 115 3.58 -5.39 9.82
C HIS A 115 3.26 -4.57 8.58
N PHE A 116 3.22 -3.25 8.74
CA PHE A 116 3.22 -2.32 7.61
C PHE A 116 4.65 -2.12 7.11
N THR A 117 4.84 -2.13 5.81
CA THR A 117 6.17 -2.17 5.19
C THR A 117 6.66 -0.81 4.69
N GLY A 118 5.81 0.20 4.77
CA GLY A 118 6.07 1.57 4.34
C GLY A 118 4.77 2.26 3.96
N VAL A 119 4.86 3.56 3.69
CA VAL A 119 3.70 4.35 3.22
C VAL A 119 3.83 4.56 1.72
N THR A 120 2.88 4.04 0.96
CA THR A 120 2.82 4.21 -0.50
C THR A 120 1.91 5.37 -0.91
N TYR A 121 1.04 5.85 -0.01
CA TYR A 121 0.20 7.01 -0.25
C TYR A 121 -0.18 7.71 1.06
N TYR A 122 0.18 8.97 1.21
CA TYR A 122 -0.27 9.83 2.32
C TYR A 122 -1.60 10.44 1.95
N ASP A 123 -2.65 10.07 2.67
CA ASP A 123 -4.02 10.50 2.46
C ASP A 123 -4.64 11.11 3.72
N GLY A 124 -5.88 11.48 3.62
CA GLY A 124 -6.73 11.93 4.71
C GLY A 124 -8.18 11.64 4.38
N GLN A 125 -9.01 11.49 5.40
CA GLN A 125 -10.45 11.31 5.23
C GLN A 125 -11.14 12.64 4.93
N GLY A 126 -12.08 12.62 3.98
CA GLY A 126 -12.93 13.75 3.64
C GLY A 126 -14.40 13.36 3.48
N PHE A 127 -15.16 14.31 2.98
CA PHE A 127 -16.57 14.11 2.66
C PHE A 127 -16.85 14.50 1.21
N MET A 128 -17.72 13.76 0.56
CA MET A 128 -18.32 14.12 -0.73
C MET A 128 -19.79 14.44 -0.52
N ALA A 129 -20.25 15.52 -1.14
CA ALA A 129 -21.63 16.00 -1.09
C ALA A 129 -22.15 16.32 -2.48
N PRO A 130 -23.46 16.18 -2.75
CA PRO A 130 -24.08 16.76 -3.93
C PRO A 130 -23.98 18.28 -3.90
N VAL A 131 -23.61 18.91 -5.02
CA VAL A 131 -23.48 20.39 -5.14
C VAL A 131 -24.79 21.10 -4.76
N LYS A 132 -25.95 20.50 -5.08
CA LYS A 132 -27.28 21.02 -4.72
C LYS A 132 -27.50 21.22 -3.21
N MET A 133 -26.73 20.50 -2.36
CA MET A 133 -26.80 20.71 -0.90
C MET A 133 -26.16 22.02 -0.44
N LYS A 134 -25.35 22.68 -1.28
CA LYS A 134 -24.65 23.94 -0.97
C LYS A 134 -23.76 23.85 0.29
N VAL A 135 -23.23 22.67 0.59
CA VAL A 135 -22.27 22.44 1.67
C VAL A 135 -20.88 22.60 1.08
N ALA A 136 -20.17 23.68 1.43
CA ALA A 136 -18.85 23.99 0.90
C ALA A 136 -17.70 23.71 1.90
N SER A 137 -18.03 23.26 3.11
CA SER A 137 -17.07 23.02 4.19
C SER A 137 -17.65 22.05 5.21
N THR A 138 -16.81 21.26 5.84
CA THR A 138 -17.22 20.35 6.94
C THR A 138 -17.87 21.11 8.10
N LYS A 139 -17.51 22.38 8.31
CA LYS A 139 -18.13 23.27 9.30
C LYS A 139 -19.59 23.66 9.01
N LYS A 140 -20.05 23.40 7.79
CA LYS A 140 -21.42 23.68 7.33
C LYS A 140 -22.30 22.43 7.25
N ILE A 141 -21.78 21.28 7.65
CA ILE A 141 -22.57 20.04 7.73
C ILE A 141 -23.62 20.22 8.83
N ALA A 142 -24.88 20.02 8.46
CA ALA A 142 -26.00 20.14 9.38
C ALA A 142 -26.04 18.98 10.39
N LYS A 143 -26.52 19.26 11.60
CA LYS A 143 -26.75 18.24 12.62
C LYS A 143 -27.73 17.17 12.11
N GLY A 144 -27.46 15.90 12.44
CA GLY A 144 -28.30 14.78 12.05
C GLY A 144 -28.18 14.34 10.58
N THR A 145 -27.20 14.90 9.82
CA THR A 145 -26.97 14.52 8.41
C THR A 145 -26.62 13.05 8.29
N THR A 146 -27.22 12.35 7.33
CA THR A 146 -26.90 10.94 7.02
C THR A 146 -25.60 10.83 6.21
N VAL A 147 -24.75 9.88 6.55
CA VAL A 147 -23.45 9.67 5.91
C VAL A 147 -23.25 8.21 5.56
N CYS A 148 -23.09 7.88 4.29
CA CYS A 148 -22.68 6.55 3.86
C CYS A 148 -21.21 6.32 4.15
N VAL A 149 -20.87 5.16 4.71
CA VAL A 149 -19.52 4.75 5.07
C VAL A 149 -19.36 3.23 4.97
N GLN A 150 -18.16 2.76 4.65
CA GLN A 150 -17.85 1.33 4.64
C GLN A 150 -17.37 0.86 6.01
N THR A 151 -17.91 -0.27 6.50
CA THR A 151 -17.50 -0.89 7.77
C THR A 151 -16.09 -1.51 7.69
N GLY A 152 -15.45 -1.66 8.86
CA GLY A 152 -14.09 -2.21 8.95
C GLY A 152 -12.99 -1.24 8.52
N THR A 153 -13.33 0.03 8.38
CA THR A 153 -12.42 1.10 7.97
C THR A 153 -12.03 2.01 9.14
N THR A 154 -10.93 2.73 9.01
CA THR A 154 -10.60 3.88 9.86
C THR A 154 -11.64 4.96 9.73
N THR A 155 -12.15 5.15 8.51
CA THR A 155 -13.10 6.22 8.17
C THR A 155 -14.45 6.06 8.86
N GLU A 156 -14.89 4.83 9.16
CA GLU A 156 -16.06 4.57 10.01
C GLU A 156 -15.85 5.07 11.44
N LYS A 157 -14.68 4.78 12.02
CA LYS A 157 -14.31 5.22 13.39
C LYS A 157 -14.14 6.73 13.46
N ASN A 158 -13.40 7.29 12.52
CA ASN A 158 -13.13 8.74 12.46
C ASN A 158 -14.43 9.54 12.26
N LEU A 159 -15.40 9.02 11.48
CA LEU A 159 -16.71 9.64 11.33
C LEU A 159 -17.42 9.79 12.68
N THR A 160 -17.38 8.74 13.50
CA THR A 160 -17.98 8.77 14.85
C THR A 160 -17.30 9.80 15.76
N ASP A 161 -15.95 9.82 15.74
CA ASP A 161 -15.18 10.77 16.54
C ASP A 161 -15.39 12.22 16.07
N PHE A 162 -15.38 12.46 14.77
CA PHE A 162 -15.65 13.77 14.17
C PHE A 162 -17.06 14.27 14.54
N SER A 163 -18.07 13.41 14.43
CA SER A 163 -19.45 13.74 14.79
C SER A 163 -19.59 14.14 16.24
N ARG A 164 -18.96 13.37 17.15
CA ARG A 164 -18.98 13.63 18.59
C ARG A 164 -18.25 14.93 18.95
N THR A 165 -17.04 15.14 18.44
CA THR A 165 -16.21 16.30 18.70
C THR A 165 -16.88 17.59 18.25
N ASN A 166 -17.54 17.56 17.10
CA ASN A 166 -18.23 18.72 16.54
C ASN A 166 -19.72 18.82 16.93
N LYS A 167 -20.21 17.92 17.78
CA LYS A 167 -21.60 17.86 18.25
C LYS A 167 -22.64 17.83 17.11
N LEU A 168 -22.30 17.13 16.02
CA LEU A 168 -23.11 17.11 14.79
C LEU A 168 -24.19 16.02 14.79
N ASP A 169 -24.09 15.01 15.67
CA ASP A 169 -25.03 13.89 15.72
C ASP A 169 -25.29 13.28 14.32
N LEU A 170 -24.20 13.11 13.56
CA LEU A 170 -24.26 12.51 12.22
C LEU A 170 -24.81 11.09 12.30
N LYS A 171 -25.52 10.67 11.28
CA LYS A 171 -26.16 9.36 11.22
C LYS A 171 -25.43 8.46 10.19
N PRO A 172 -24.48 7.60 10.64
CA PRO A 172 -23.81 6.67 9.74
C PRO A 172 -24.81 5.68 9.17
N ILE A 173 -24.75 5.46 7.84
CA ILE A 173 -25.37 4.34 7.16
C ILE A 173 -24.25 3.47 6.66
N VAL A 174 -24.10 2.29 7.28
CA VAL A 174 -22.92 1.44 7.17
C VAL A 174 -23.15 0.33 6.16
N PHE A 175 -22.16 0.08 5.32
CA PHE A 175 -22.18 -0.96 4.30
C PHE A 175 -20.90 -1.82 4.36
N GLU A 176 -21.04 -3.12 4.12
CA GLU A 176 -19.87 -4.00 4.04
C GLU A 176 -19.11 -3.79 2.72
N LYS A 177 -19.82 -3.68 1.60
CA LYS A 177 -19.23 -3.49 0.27
C LYS A 177 -19.19 -2.02 -0.10
N GLN A 178 -18.05 -1.58 -0.64
CA GLN A 178 -17.88 -0.20 -1.09
C GLN A 178 -18.90 0.17 -2.17
N GLU A 179 -19.15 -0.72 -3.13
CA GLU A 179 -20.09 -0.50 -4.22
C GLU A 179 -21.53 -0.26 -3.71
N ALA A 180 -21.92 -0.94 -2.64
CA ALA A 180 -23.23 -0.74 -2.01
C ALA A 180 -23.31 0.64 -1.31
N ALA A 181 -22.23 1.07 -0.63
CA ALA A 181 -22.15 2.40 -0.03
C ALA A 181 -22.22 3.51 -1.09
N THR A 182 -21.46 3.34 -2.17
CA THR A 182 -21.42 4.27 -3.31
C THR A 182 -22.78 4.37 -4.00
N GLY A 183 -23.40 3.23 -4.30
CA GLY A 183 -24.75 3.18 -4.89
C GLY A 183 -25.82 3.82 -4.00
N ALA A 184 -25.74 3.63 -2.68
CA ALA A 184 -26.64 4.26 -1.71
C ALA A 184 -26.49 5.79 -1.69
N TYR A 185 -25.25 6.30 -1.77
CA TYR A 185 -24.99 7.73 -1.85
C TYR A 185 -25.53 8.33 -3.16
N PHE A 186 -25.21 7.75 -4.31
CA PHE A 186 -25.68 8.27 -5.61
C PHE A 186 -27.20 8.15 -5.81
N SER A 187 -27.87 7.20 -5.15
CA SER A 187 -29.33 7.11 -5.12
C SER A 187 -30.00 8.10 -4.14
N GLY A 188 -29.21 8.86 -3.36
CA GLY A 188 -29.72 9.83 -2.40
C GLY A 188 -30.17 9.23 -1.05
N ARG A 189 -29.87 7.96 -0.78
CA ARG A 189 -30.13 7.32 0.53
C ARG A 189 -29.32 7.94 1.65
N CYS A 190 -28.09 8.43 1.35
CA CYS A 190 -27.25 9.21 2.25
C CYS A 190 -27.06 10.60 1.66
N ALA A 191 -27.05 11.61 2.52
CA ALA A 191 -26.76 12.98 2.12
C ALA A 191 -25.30 13.20 1.80
N LEU A 192 -24.40 12.53 2.52
CA LEU A 192 -22.96 12.60 2.33
C LEU A 192 -22.38 11.19 2.15
N PHE A 193 -21.19 11.14 1.54
CA PHE A 193 -20.34 9.96 1.51
C PHE A 193 -18.97 10.30 2.11
N THR A 194 -18.38 9.41 2.91
CA THR A 194 -17.05 9.61 3.51
C THR A 194 -16.15 8.41 3.30
N THR A 195 -14.94 8.70 2.89
CA THR A 195 -13.77 7.81 2.81
C THR A 195 -12.52 8.67 2.64
N ASP A 196 -11.37 8.07 2.35
CA ASP A 196 -10.14 8.77 1.98
C ASP A 196 -10.39 9.69 0.77
N VAL A 197 -9.77 10.86 0.74
CA VAL A 197 -10.01 11.86 -0.32
C VAL A 197 -9.62 11.33 -1.70
N SER A 198 -8.54 10.56 -1.79
CA SER A 198 -8.19 9.88 -3.05
C SER A 198 -9.27 8.89 -3.49
N GLY A 199 -9.88 8.18 -2.54
CA GLY A 199 -11.02 7.30 -2.78
C GLY A 199 -12.26 8.07 -3.22
N LEU A 200 -12.55 9.22 -2.61
CA LEU A 200 -13.64 10.10 -3.05
C LEU A 200 -13.44 10.59 -4.48
N ALA A 201 -12.22 10.97 -4.83
CA ALA A 201 -11.87 11.37 -6.19
C ALA A 201 -12.05 10.24 -7.19
N SER A 202 -11.63 9.03 -6.85
CA SER A 202 -11.81 7.82 -7.64
C SER A 202 -13.30 7.54 -7.89
N ILE A 203 -14.10 7.48 -6.83
CA ILE A 203 -15.54 7.22 -6.88
C ILE A 203 -16.27 8.30 -7.69
N ARG A 204 -15.94 9.58 -7.46
CA ARG A 204 -16.53 10.68 -8.21
C ARG A 204 -16.21 10.59 -9.71
N SER A 205 -14.97 10.27 -10.05
CA SER A 205 -14.52 10.18 -11.45
C SER A 205 -15.15 9.01 -12.20
N LYS A 206 -15.26 7.85 -11.51
CA LYS A 206 -15.68 6.59 -12.14
C LYS A 206 -17.17 6.33 -12.05
N ASP A 207 -17.77 6.55 -10.86
CA ASP A 207 -19.12 6.02 -10.55
C ASP A 207 -20.19 7.10 -10.63
N ALA A 208 -19.82 8.39 -10.57
CA ALA A 208 -20.80 9.46 -10.75
C ALA A 208 -21.22 9.59 -12.21
N LYS A 209 -22.54 9.63 -12.48
CA LYS A 209 -23.07 9.91 -13.82
C LYS A 209 -22.61 11.29 -14.33
N ASN A 210 -22.57 12.27 -13.43
CA ASN A 210 -22.05 13.60 -13.69
C ASN A 210 -21.13 14.01 -12.52
N PRO A 211 -19.79 13.89 -12.65
CA PRO A 211 -18.86 14.25 -11.59
C PRO A 211 -18.98 15.70 -11.10
N ALA A 212 -19.42 16.64 -11.98
CA ALA A 212 -19.57 18.06 -11.62
C ALA A 212 -20.74 18.31 -10.64
N GLU A 213 -21.66 17.36 -10.48
CA GLU A 213 -22.74 17.45 -9.49
C GLU A 213 -22.32 17.06 -8.07
N HIS A 214 -21.06 16.65 -7.87
CA HIS A 214 -20.53 16.23 -6.58
C HIS A 214 -19.27 17.00 -6.23
N VAL A 215 -19.21 17.53 -5.02
CA VAL A 215 -18.07 18.25 -4.48
C VAL A 215 -17.40 17.44 -3.36
N ILE A 216 -16.07 17.37 -3.37
CA ILE A 216 -15.28 16.88 -2.24
C ILE A 216 -14.98 18.10 -1.37
N LEU A 217 -15.34 18.03 -0.09
CA LEU A 217 -15.13 19.13 0.84
C LEU A 217 -13.61 19.29 1.11
N PRO A 218 -13.12 20.53 1.30
CA PRO A 218 -11.69 20.79 1.32
C PRO A 218 -10.96 20.33 2.60
N GLU A 219 -11.69 20.14 3.70
CA GLU A 219 -11.06 19.79 4.96
C GLU A 219 -10.86 18.29 5.11
N LEU A 220 -9.67 17.91 5.56
CA LEU A 220 -9.35 16.56 6.02
C LEU A 220 -9.70 16.44 7.51
N ILE A 221 -10.32 15.33 7.88
CA ILE A 221 -10.70 15.05 9.27
C ILE A 221 -9.81 13.99 9.95
N SER A 222 -8.88 13.41 9.20
CA SER A 222 -7.90 12.44 9.71
C SER A 222 -6.61 12.44 8.91
N LYS A 223 -5.63 11.67 9.40
CA LYS A 223 -4.44 11.25 8.66
C LYS A 223 -4.59 9.78 8.27
N GLU A 224 -4.43 9.48 7.00
CA GLU A 224 -4.54 8.12 6.46
C GLU A 224 -3.25 7.74 5.70
N PRO A 225 -2.18 7.34 6.42
CA PRO A 225 -0.97 6.81 5.76
C PRO A 225 -1.27 5.40 5.24
N LEU A 226 -1.44 5.26 3.94
CA LEU A 226 -1.77 4.00 3.28
C LEU A 226 -0.50 3.25 2.91
N GLY A 227 -0.49 1.95 3.13
CA GLY A 227 0.65 1.13 2.74
C GLY A 227 0.38 -0.36 2.76
N PRO A 228 1.26 -1.14 2.10
CA PRO A 228 1.17 -2.59 2.11
C PRO A 228 1.53 -3.17 3.47
N SER A 229 0.98 -4.33 3.77
CA SER A 229 1.26 -5.05 5.00
C SER A 229 1.41 -6.55 4.76
N VAL A 230 2.19 -7.19 5.64
CA VAL A 230 2.51 -8.62 5.66
C VAL A 230 2.22 -9.20 7.03
N ARG A 231 2.11 -10.54 7.15
CA ARG A 231 2.02 -11.21 8.46
C ARG A 231 3.27 -11.00 9.27
N ARG A 232 3.12 -10.94 10.60
CA ARG A 232 4.25 -11.04 11.53
C ARG A 232 4.82 -12.45 11.57
N GLY A 233 6.08 -12.55 11.98
CA GLY A 233 6.79 -13.82 12.18
C GLY A 233 7.50 -14.33 10.93
N ASP A 234 7.62 -13.48 9.89
CA ASP A 234 8.49 -13.68 8.75
C ASP A 234 9.23 -12.37 8.43
N ASP A 235 10.32 -12.14 9.14
CA ASP A 235 11.09 -10.89 9.06
C ASP A 235 11.79 -10.74 7.71
N GLU A 236 12.11 -11.85 7.05
CA GLU A 236 12.72 -11.85 5.71
C GLU A 236 11.69 -11.35 4.67
N TRP A 237 10.48 -11.89 4.70
CA TRP A 237 9.42 -11.42 3.80
C TRP A 237 9.06 -9.96 4.06
N PHE A 238 8.98 -9.57 5.33
CA PHE A 238 8.79 -8.18 5.72
C PHE A 238 9.91 -7.29 5.16
N ALA A 239 11.17 -7.70 5.27
CA ALA A 239 12.31 -6.95 4.75
C ALA A 239 12.24 -6.81 3.22
N ILE A 240 11.92 -7.89 2.49
CA ILE A 240 11.80 -7.86 1.04
C ILE A 240 10.74 -6.85 0.60
N VAL A 241 9.52 -6.96 1.12
CA VAL A 241 8.42 -6.06 0.74
C VAL A 241 8.76 -4.61 1.07
N LYS A 242 9.30 -4.36 2.26
CA LYS A 242 9.74 -3.04 2.71
C LYS A 242 10.78 -2.45 1.78
N TRP A 243 11.84 -3.19 1.46
CA TRP A 243 12.93 -2.68 0.65
C TRP A 243 12.57 -2.53 -0.83
N VAL A 244 11.63 -3.34 -1.36
CA VAL A 244 11.08 -3.08 -2.70
C VAL A 244 10.33 -1.75 -2.72
N VAL A 245 9.48 -1.46 -1.74
CA VAL A 245 8.78 -0.17 -1.65
C VAL A 245 9.76 1.00 -1.56
N TYR A 246 10.75 0.94 -0.67
CA TYR A 246 11.77 1.98 -0.55
C TYR A 246 12.68 2.06 -1.77
N GLY A 247 12.97 0.93 -2.40
CA GLY A 247 13.75 0.90 -3.65
C GLY A 247 13.08 1.66 -4.80
N LEU A 248 11.76 1.59 -4.90
CA LEU A 248 11.01 2.38 -5.90
C LEU A 248 11.10 3.89 -5.61
N LEU A 249 11.15 4.30 -4.33
CA LEU A 249 11.36 5.69 -3.93
C LEU A 249 12.79 6.17 -4.20
N GLU A 250 13.80 5.38 -3.83
CA GLU A 250 15.21 5.64 -4.16
C GLU A 250 15.41 5.74 -5.67
N ALA A 251 14.77 4.86 -6.45
CA ALA A 251 14.82 4.91 -7.92
C ALA A 251 14.27 6.24 -8.46
N GLU A 252 13.20 6.79 -7.89
CA GLU A 252 12.69 8.11 -8.27
C GLU A 252 13.69 9.21 -7.89
N GLU A 253 14.26 9.15 -6.69
CA GLU A 253 15.18 10.17 -6.18
C GLU A 253 16.44 10.29 -7.04
N TYR A 254 16.96 9.17 -7.52
CA TYR A 254 18.15 9.11 -8.40
C TYR A 254 17.83 9.05 -9.89
N GLY A 255 16.58 9.28 -10.28
CA GLY A 255 16.18 9.36 -11.68
C GLY A 255 16.26 8.04 -12.46
N LEU A 256 16.28 6.90 -11.76
CA LEU A 256 16.17 5.58 -12.39
C LEU A 256 14.70 5.34 -12.77
N THR A 257 14.44 5.20 -14.06
CA THR A 257 13.07 5.08 -14.62
C THR A 257 12.90 3.78 -15.40
N GLN A 258 11.66 3.42 -15.71
CA GLN A 258 11.37 2.30 -16.59
C GLN A 258 12.08 2.42 -17.94
N ALA A 259 12.11 3.62 -18.51
CA ALA A 259 12.66 3.86 -19.83
C ALA A 259 14.19 3.88 -19.89
N ASN A 260 14.87 4.25 -18.77
CA ASN A 260 16.32 4.41 -18.76
C ASN A 260 17.07 3.32 -17.97
N ALA A 261 16.37 2.37 -17.36
CA ALA A 261 16.97 1.38 -16.47
C ALA A 261 18.15 0.62 -17.07
N ASP A 262 18.08 0.29 -18.37
CA ASP A 262 19.20 -0.36 -19.08
C ASP A 262 20.42 0.56 -19.23
N LYS A 263 20.21 1.82 -19.58
CA LYS A 263 21.27 2.83 -19.75
C LYS A 263 21.91 3.22 -18.41
N MET A 264 21.09 3.30 -17.36
CA MET A 264 21.58 3.63 -16.00
C MET A 264 22.47 2.54 -15.40
N ALA A 265 22.48 1.33 -15.97
CA ALA A 265 23.43 0.30 -15.62
C ALA A 265 24.90 0.70 -15.93
N ASP A 266 25.13 1.65 -16.83
CA ASP A 266 26.45 2.17 -17.20
C ASP A 266 26.81 3.45 -16.42
N SER A 267 26.00 3.87 -15.45
CA SER A 267 26.22 5.04 -14.60
C SER A 267 27.51 4.88 -13.77
N THR A 268 28.21 6.00 -13.56
CA THR A 268 29.34 6.11 -12.64
C THR A 268 28.93 6.62 -11.26
N ASP A 269 27.68 6.99 -11.07
CA ASP A 269 27.15 7.38 -9.75
C ASP A 269 27.11 6.17 -8.83
N PRO A 270 27.79 6.20 -7.66
CA PRO A 270 27.87 5.05 -6.76
C PRO A 270 26.52 4.57 -6.24
N VAL A 271 25.52 5.46 -6.07
CA VAL A 271 24.19 5.08 -5.63
C VAL A 271 23.46 4.35 -6.76
N VAL A 272 23.47 4.92 -7.96
CA VAL A 272 22.88 4.28 -9.13
C VAL A 272 23.51 2.91 -9.41
N MET A 273 24.82 2.78 -9.27
CA MET A 273 25.51 1.50 -9.42
C MET A 273 25.02 0.45 -8.40
N ARG A 274 24.71 0.86 -7.16
CA ARG A 274 24.10 -0.04 -6.17
C ARG A 274 22.66 -0.41 -6.54
N LEU A 275 21.84 0.59 -6.90
CA LEU A 275 20.44 0.36 -7.30
C LEU A 275 20.31 -0.56 -8.51
N THR A 276 21.28 -0.55 -9.40
CA THR A 276 21.32 -1.41 -10.60
C THR A 276 22.06 -2.73 -10.38
N GLY A 277 22.61 -2.97 -9.18
CA GLY A 277 23.37 -4.18 -8.87
C GLY A 277 24.75 -4.28 -9.53
N LYS A 278 25.32 -3.15 -9.97
CA LYS A 278 26.64 -3.11 -10.66
C LYS A 278 27.84 -3.07 -9.70
N SER A 279 27.72 -2.41 -8.55
CA SER A 279 28.84 -2.28 -7.59
C SER A 279 28.72 -3.21 -6.39
N GLU A 280 27.54 -3.40 -5.86
CA GLU A 280 27.31 -4.21 -4.65
C GLU A 280 26.11 -5.13 -4.86
N ASP A 281 26.21 -6.34 -4.35
CA ASP A 281 25.08 -7.27 -4.31
C ASP A 281 24.23 -7.00 -3.07
N THR A 282 23.38 -5.98 -3.15
CA THR A 282 22.44 -5.65 -2.09
C THR A 282 21.31 -6.69 -1.97
N GLY A 283 21.03 -7.43 -3.03
CA GLY A 283 20.01 -8.48 -3.04
C GLY A 283 20.32 -9.63 -2.08
N LYS A 284 21.60 -9.95 -1.86
CA LYS A 284 22.02 -11.00 -0.92
C LYS A 284 21.49 -10.80 0.51
N HIS A 285 21.29 -9.55 0.95
CA HIS A 285 20.75 -9.23 2.26
C HIS A 285 19.24 -9.53 2.37
N LEU A 286 18.58 -9.74 1.22
CA LEU A 286 17.16 -10.06 1.08
C LEU A 286 16.93 -11.50 0.57
N GLY A 287 17.99 -12.32 0.43
CA GLY A 287 17.87 -13.64 -0.22
C GLY A 287 17.47 -13.57 -1.71
N LEU A 288 17.75 -12.43 -2.35
CA LEU A 288 17.50 -12.15 -3.76
C LEU A 288 18.82 -12.00 -4.53
N ASP A 289 18.77 -12.00 -5.85
CA ASP A 289 19.94 -11.67 -6.65
C ASP A 289 20.16 -10.14 -6.75
N LYS A 290 21.30 -9.74 -7.25
CA LYS A 290 21.73 -8.34 -7.30
C LYS A 290 20.87 -7.42 -8.17
N GLU A 291 20.09 -7.96 -9.11
CA GLU A 291 19.26 -7.21 -10.05
C GLU A 291 17.80 -7.02 -9.57
N TRP A 292 17.48 -7.41 -8.35
CA TRP A 292 16.12 -7.40 -7.79
C TRP A 292 15.41 -6.06 -7.99
N LEU A 293 16.09 -4.94 -7.73
CA LEU A 293 15.47 -3.62 -7.82
C LEU A 293 15.35 -3.13 -9.26
N VAL A 294 16.40 -3.28 -10.07
CA VAL A 294 16.36 -2.85 -11.47
C VAL A 294 15.27 -3.60 -12.25
N ARG A 295 15.02 -4.88 -11.93
CA ARG A 295 13.89 -5.63 -12.50
C ARG A 295 12.54 -5.07 -12.09
N ALA A 296 12.38 -4.72 -10.82
CA ALA A 296 11.16 -4.07 -10.36
C ALA A 296 10.89 -2.76 -11.10
N VAL A 297 11.92 -1.90 -11.23
CA VAL A 297 11.81 -0.62 -11.96
C VAL A 297 11.54 -0.84 -13.45
N LYS A 298 12.19 -1.79 -14.11
CA LYS A 298 11.91 -2.14 -15.50
C LYS A 298 10.46 -2.58 -15.71
N ALA A 299 9.91 -3.30 -14.74
CA ALA A 299 8.56 -3.85 -14.83
C ALA A 299 7.47 -2.77 -14.65
N VAL A 300 7.62 -1.90 -13.65
CA VAL A 300 6.54 -0.98 -13.23
C VAL A 300 6.95 0.49 -13.18
N GLY A 301 8.22 0.81 -13.43
CA GLY A 301 8.77 2.16 -13.22
C GLY A 301 9.13 2.42 -11.76
N ASN A 302 9.63 3.62 -11.47
CA ASN A 302 9.87 4.11 -10.12
C ASN A 302 8.56 4.60 -9.46
N TYR A 303 8.64 5.00 -8.19
CA TYR A 303 7.43 5.45 -7.47
C TYR A 303 6.74 6.64 -8.14
N GLY A 304 7.49 7.61 -8.67
CA GLY A 304 6.91 8.75 -9.40
C GLY A 304 6.15 8.32 -10.66
N GLU A 305 6.70 7.39 -11.43
CA GLU A 305 6.03 6.86 -12.62
C GLU A 305 4.75 6.08 -12.25
N ILE A 306 4.81 5.30 -11.17
CA ILE A 306 3.65 4.58 -10.63
C ILE A 306 2.56 5.56 -10.18
N PHE A 307 2.93 6.61 -9.42
CA PHE A 307 2.00 7.62 -8.96
C PHE A 307 1.33 8.34 -10.13
N GLU A 308 2.13 8.91 -11.04
CA GLU A 308 1.62 9.72 -12.17
C GLU A 308 0.68 8.91 -13.06
N ARG A 309 1.01 7.67 -13.36
CA ARG A 309 0.20 6.78 -14.21
C ARG A 309 -1.14 6.41 -13.57
N ASN A 310 -1.16 6.17 -12.26
CA ASN A 310 -2.32 5.60 -11.60
C ASN A 310 -3.25 6.66 -10.97
N VAL A 311 -2.69 7.67 -10.32
CA VAL A 311 -3.46 8.66 -9.56
C VAL A 311 -3.10 10.10 -9.92
N GLY A 312 -1.93 10.34 -10.50
CA GLY A 312 -1.39 11.67 -10.81
C GLY A 312 -1.88 12.24 -12.13
N SER A 313 -1.09 13.13 -12.69
CA SER A 313 -1.42 13.94 -13.87
C SER A 313 -1.65 13.14 -15.16
N LYS A 314 -1.15 11.91 -15.22
CA LYS A 314 -1.34 10.98 -16.35
C LYS A 314 -2.55 10.07 -16.17
N SER A 315 -3.32 10.25 -15.11
CA SER A 315 -4.53 9.49 -14.83
C SER A 315 -5.78 10.38 -14.87
N PRO A 316 -6.98 9.81 -15.04
CA PRO A 316 -8.22 10.58 -14.96
C PRO A 316 -8.46 11.23 -13.59
N LEU A 317 -7.78 10.78 -12.54
CA LEU A 317 -7.91 11.32 -11.18
C LEU A 317 -7.19 12.65 -11.02
N ASN A 318 -6.09 12.86 -11.74
CA ASN A 318 -5.28 14.08 -11.76
C ASN A 318 -5.00 14.64 -10.35
N LEU A 319 -4.64 13.76 -9.40
CA LEU A 319 -4.35 14.16 -8.03
C LEU A 319 -2.94 14.77 -7.94
N PRO A 320 -2.78 15.88 -7.19
CA PRO A 320 -1.46 16.46 -6.98
C PRO A 320 -0.62 15.54 -6.07
N ARG A 321 0.70 15.57 -6.27
CA ARG A 321 1.65 14.83 -5.41
C ARG A 321 1.52 15.25 -3.94
N GLY A 322 1.51 16.53 -3.64
CA GLY A 322 1.41 17.06 -2.28
C GLY A 322 2.37 16.34 -1.31
N SER A 323 1.83 15.79 -0.22
CA SER A 323 2.59 14.98 0.74
C SER A 323 3.21 13.71 0.13
N ASN A 324 2.77 13.30 -1.03
CA ASN A 324 3.30 12.15 -1.76
C ASN A 324 4.53 12.47 -2.62
N ASN A 325 5.02 13.71 -2.61
CA ASN A 325 6.31 14.06 -3.18
C ASN A 325 7.45 13.46 -2.35
N LEU A 326 8.63 13.33 -2.98
CA LEU A 326 9.87 13.04 -2.27
C LEU A 326 10.18 14.13 -1.24
N TRP A 327 10.87 13.77 -0.19
CA TRP A 327 11.28 14.68 0.90
C TRP A 327 12.06 15.90 0.39
N ASN A 328 12.94 15.73 -0.58
CA ASN A 328 13.72 16.82 -1.23
C ASN A 328 12.89 17.69 -2.19
N LYS A 329 11.63 17.34 -2.43
CA LYS A 329 10.63 18.10 -3.19
C LYS A 329 9.46 18.56 -2.34
N GLY A 330 9.64 18.62 -1.01
CA GLY A 330 8.65 19.11 -0.06
C GLY A 330 7.54 18.14 0.33
N GLY A 331 7.70 16.85 0.05
CA GLY A 331 6.78 15.79 0.46
C GLY A 331 7.26 14.99 1.68
N LEU A 332 6.60 13.88 1.93
CA LEU A 332 6.88 12.97 3.05
C LEU A 332 7.48 11.63 2.61
N GLN A 333 7.64 11.41 1.32
CA GLN A 333 8.26 10.18 0.83
C GLN A 333 9.78 10.24 1.07
N TYR A 334 10.22 9.42 1.99
CA TYR A 334 11.62 9.36 2.45
C TYR A 334 12.04 7.91 2.58
N ALA A 335 12.93 7.45 1.71
CA ALA A 335 13.48 6.11 1.76
C ALA A 335 14.77 6.10 2.59
N PRO A 336 14.99 5.09 3.44
CA PRO A 336 16.32 4.81 3.99
C PRO A 336 17.28 4.41 2.87
N PRO A 337 18.59 4.78 2.96
CA PRO A 337 19.56 4.47 1.90
C PRO A 337 19.75 2.98 1.69
N ILE A 338 19.80 2.54 0.44
CA ILE A 338 20.19 1.16 0.06
C ILE A 338 21.71 1.06 0.04
N ARG A 339 22.25 0.40 1.08
CA ARG A 339 23.70 0.18 1.27
C ARG A 339 23.97 -1.22 1.80
#